data_4d6182f5f33cc751835ef4a633c2d8d4
#
_entry.id   4d6182f5f33cc751835ef4a633c2d8d4
#
_cell.length_a   1.000
_cell.length_b   1.000
_cell.length_c   1.000
_cell.angle_alpha   90.00
_cell.angle_beta   90.00
_cell.angle_gamma   90.00
#
_symmetry.space_group_name_H-M   'P 1'
#
loop_
_entity.id
_entity.type
_entity.pdbx_description
1 polymer ?
#
loop_
_entity_poly.entity_id
_entity_poly.type
_entity_poly.pdbx_seq_one_letter_code
_entity_poly.pdbx_strand_id
1 'polypeptide(L)' 'MKEKTILQIAKYKCQLAELERQWWFEDLDDRFYIINHDRIKEEIKRLEND' A
#
# COMPACT_ATOMS: atom_id res chain seq x y z
N MET A 1 19.24 -4.63 -2.39
CA MET A 1 18.09 -3.85 -2.86
C MET A 1 18.55 -2.45 -3.26
N LYS A 2 18.10 -1.98 -4.40
CA LYS A 2 18.49 -0.65 -4.87
C LYS A 2 17.78 0.43 -4.04
N GLU A 3 18.45 1.56 -3.90
CA GLU A 3 17.91 2.68 -3.14
C GLU A 3 16.55 3.13 -3.64
N LYS A 4 16.37 3.18 -4.96
CA LYS A 4 15.09 3.55 -5.56
C LYS A 4 13.97 2.59 -5.17
N THR A 5 14.30 1.31 -5.12
CA THR A 5 13.32 0.29 -4.75
C THR A 5 12.90 0.46 -3.29
N ILE A 6 13.84 0.74 -2.41
CA ILE A 6 13.55 0.98 -1.00
C ILE A 6 12.61 2.17 -0.84
N LEU A 7 12.88 3.25 -1.58
CA LEU A 7 12.03 4.44 -1.53
C LEU A 7 10.62 4.17 -2.05
N GLN A 8 10.49 3.37 -3.10
CA GLN A 8 9.18 3.02 -3.63
C GLN A 8 8.39 2.16 -2.64
N ILE A 9 9.06 1.20 -2.02
CA ILE A 9 8.41 0.37 -1.00
C ILE A 9 7.94 1.24 0.16
N ALA A 10 8.75 2.18 0.60
CA ALA A 10 8.38 3.10 1.67
C ALA A 10 7.15 3.93 1.30
N LYS A 11 7.08 4.41 0.06
CA LYS A 11 5.92 5.15 -0.42
C LYS A 11 4.65 4.31 -0.40
N TYR A 12 4.74 3.08 -0.86
CA TYR A 12 3.59 2.18 -0.86
C TYR A 12 3.14 1.84 0.56
N LYS A 13 4.09 1.68 1.47
CA LYS A 13 3.75 1.43 2.88
C LYS A 13 3.03 2.64 3.49
N CYS A 14 3.44 3.84 3.12
CA CYS A 14 2.74 5.05 3.56
C CYS A 14 1.32 5.09 3.00
N GLN A 15 1.15 4.69 1.74
CA GLN A 15 -0.18 4.63 1.13
C GLN A 15 -1.08 3.63 1.85
N LEU A 16 -0.53 2.50 2.26
CA LEU A 16 -1.29 1.52 3.03
C LEU A 16 -1.76 2.09 4.36
N ALA A 17 -0.88 2.79 5.06
CA ALA A 17 -1.22 3.40 6.34
C ALA A 17 -2.33 4.44 6.18
N GLU A 18 -2.25 5.25 5.13
CA GLU A 18 -3.26 6.24 4.82
C GLU A 18 -4.60 5.60 4.47
N LEU A 19 -4.55 4.53 3.68
CA LEU A 19 -5.75 3.81 3.30
C LEU A 19 -6.45 3.22 4.53
N GLU A 20 -5.69 2.65 5.45
CA GLU A 20 -6.24 2.12 6.70
C GLU A 20 -6.88 3.22 7.53
N ARG A 21 -6.23 4.37 7.61
CA ARG A 21 -6.77 5.51 8.35
C ARG A 21 -8.09 5.96 7.75
N GLN A 22 -8.17 6.08 6.44
CA GLN A 22 -9.38 6.48 5.75
C GLN A 22 -10.51 5.47 5.99
N TRP A 23 -10.17 4.20 5.98
CA TRP A 23 -11.15 3.15 6.21
C TRP A 23 -11.71 3.21 7.63
N TRP A 24 -10.84 3.42 8.62
CA TRP A 24 -11.25 3.48 10.03
C TRP A 24 -11.97 4.76 10.41
N PHE A 25 -11.50 5.90 9.92
CA PHE A 25 -11.97 7.19 10.41
C PHE A 25 -12.87 7.95 9.42
N GLU A 26 -12.84 7.61 8.16
CA GLU A 26 -13.60 8.31 7.13
C GLU A 26 -14.63 7.41 6.44
N ASP A 27 -14.93 6.27 7.03
CA ASP A 27 -15.94 5.31 6.51
C ASP A 27 -15.74 4.95 5.04
N LEU A 28 -14.51 4.65 4.67
CA LEU A 28 -14.20 4.22 3.33
C LEU A 28 -14.91 2.90 3.02
N ASP A 29 -15.41 2.76 1.80
CA ASP A 29 -16.07 1.54 1.35
C ASP A 29 -15.15 0.33 1.47
N ASP A 30 -15.66 -0.76 2.02
CA ASP A 30 -14.88 -1.99 2.22
C ASP A 30 -14.29 -2.52 0.92
N ARG A 31 -15.06 -2.46 -0.16
CA ARG A 31 -14.59 -2.93 -1.47
C ARG A 31 -13.42 -2.11 -1.95
N PHE A 32 -13.54 -0.80 -1.83
CA PHE A 32 -12.48 0.10 -2.23
C PHE A 32 -11.21 -0.17 -1.41
N TYR A 33 -11.38 -0.35 -0.11
CA TYR A 33 -10.27 -0.65 0.78
C TYR A 33 -9.57 -1.96 0.38
N ILE A 34 -10.33 -3.04 0.22
CA ILE A 34 -9.78 -4.36 -0.09
C ILE A 34 -9.04 -4.35 -1.41
N ILE A 35 -9.64 -3.79 -2.45
CA ILE A 35 -9.04 -3.77 -3.79
C ILE A 35 -7.74 -2.99 -3.78
N ASN A 36 -7.74 -1.82 -3.18
CA ASN A 36 -6.55 -0.98 -3.16
C ASN A 36 -5.47 -1.53 -2.24
N HIS A 37 -5.87 -2.11 -1.11
CA HIS A 37 -4.96 -2.74 -0.17
C HIS A 37 -4.20 -3.88 -0.83
N ASP A 38 -4.92 -4.78 -1.49
CA ASP A 38 -4.32 -5.92 -2.17
C ASP A 38 -3.39 -5.48 -3.29
N ARG A 39 -3.81 -4.48 -4.05
CA ARG A 39 -3.02 -3.95 -5.15
C ARG A 39 -1.69 -3.39 -4.67
N ILE A 40 -1.72 -2.62 -3.60
CA ILE A 40 -0.51 -2.02 -3.05
C ILE A 40 0.39 -3.09 -2.47
N LYS A 41 -0.16 -4.07 -1.76
CA LYS A 41 0.60 -5.18 -1.20
C LYS A 41 1.29 -6.00 -2.30
N GLU A 42 0.61 -6.21 -3.40
CA GLU A 42 1.18 -6.93 -4.54
C GLU A 42 2.36 -6.17 -5.13
N GLU A 43 2.23 -4.85 -5.25
CA GLU A 43 3.33 -4.04 -5.76
C GLU A 43 4.54 -4.07 -4.84
N ILE A 44 4.31 -4.03 -3.53
CA ILE A 44 5.40 -4.15 -2.56
C ILE A 44 6.11 -5.49 -2.71
N LYS A 45 5.33 -6.57 -2.78
CA LYS A 45 5.86 -7.90 -2.92
C LYS A 45 6.70 -8.05 -4.19
N ARG A 46 6.22 -7.47 -5.26
CA ARG A 46 6.92 -7.49 -6.55
C ARG A 46 8.26 -6.78 -6.46
N LEU A 47 8.28 -5.61 -5.80
CA LEU A 47 9.50 -4.85 -5.61
C LEU A 47 10.49 -5.57 -4.69
N GLU A 48 9.98 -6.25 -3.68
CA GLU A 48 10.82 -7.00 -2.75
C GLU A 48 11.47 -8.22 -3.40
N ASN A 49 10.81 -8.79 -4.39
CA ASN A 49 11.32 -9.98 -5.10
C ASN A 49 12.23 -9.62 -6.27
N ASP A 50 12.37 -8.37 -6.56
CA ASP A 50 13.28 -7.91 -7.60
C ASP A 50 14.68 -7.71 -7.00
#